data_4c23b186f3a4d731e872d7cdda4c73f8
#
_entry.id   4c23b186f3a4d731e872d7cdda4c73f8
#
_cell.length_a   1.000
_cell.length_b   1.000
_cell.length_c   1.000
_cell.angle_alpha   90.00
_cell.angle_beta   90.00
_cell.angle_gamma   90.00
#
_symmetry.space_group_name_H-M   'P 1'
#
loop_
_entity.id
_entity.type
_entity.pdbx_description
1 polymer ?
#
loop_
_entity_poly.entity_id
_entity_poly.type
_entity_poly.pdbx_seq_one_letter_code
_entity_poly.pdbx_strand_id
1 'polypeptide(L)'
;NYADFGLGTWHPRGGMYEIIKAMETLAIELGVGIHTNHPVDKIVVDNGKVTGLVTKNMFIESDIVLSGADYHHSETLLDAEHRQHSEAYWEKKVFAPSSLLFYIGLDKKLKNTRR
;
A
#
# COMPACT_ATOMS: atom_id res chain seq x y z
N ASN A 1 12.67 14.75 -11.16
CA ASN A 1 12.98 16.20 -11.38
C ASN A 1 12.30 16.78 -12.65
N TYR A 2 12.26 16.06 -13.80
CA TYR A 2 11.57 16.56 -15.01
C TYR A 2 10.07 16.81 -14.76
N ALA A 3 9.41 15.92 -14.07
CA ALA A 3 7.98 16.05 -13.76
C ALA A 3 7.71 17.34 -12.97
N ASP A 4 8.52 17.63 -11.95
CA ASP A 4 8.34 18.82 -11.11
C ASP A 4 8.66 20.13 -11.86
N PHE A 5 9.74 20.13 -12.65
CA PHE A 5 10.21 21.34 -13.33
C PHE A 5 9.57 21.55 -14.70
N GLY A 6 9.27 20.47 -15.43
CA GLY A 6 8.70 20.51 -16.75
C GLY A 6 7.17 20.51 -16.80
N LEU A 7 6.54 19.73 -15.92
CA LEU A 7 5.08 19.57 -15.88
C LEU A 7 4.42 20.37 -14.74
N GLY A 8 5.21 20.80 -13.75
CA GLY A 8 4.72 21.52 -12.57
C GLY A 8 4.09 20.59 -11.52
N THR A 9 3.87 21.18 -10.35
CA THR A 9 3.19 20.51 -9.23
C THR A 9 1.74 20.94 -9.18
N TRP A 10 0.83 19.99 -9.25
CA TRP A 10 -0.61 20.23 -9.30
C TRP A 10 -1.29 19.70 -8.07
N HIS A 11 -2.30 20.37 -7.60
CA HIS A 11 -3.16 19.95 -6.50
C HIS A 11 -4.57 19.71 -7.02
N PRO A 12 -5.16 18.52 -6.77
CA PRO A 12 -6.52 18.22 -7.23
C PRO A 12 -7.54 19.15 -6.58
N ARG A 13 -8.51 19.62 -7.35
CA ARG A 13 -9.66 20.36 -6.80
C ARG A 13 -10.43 19.43 -5.86
N GLY A 14 -10.67 19.83 -4.64
CA GLY A 14 -11.31 19.00 -3.60
C GLY A 14 -10.32 18.25 -2.71
N GLY A 15 -9.01 18.32 -3.01
CA GLY A 15 -7.95 17.71 -2.20
C GLY A 15 -7.40 16.40 -2.76
N MET A 16 -6.34 15.90 -2.15
CA MET A 16 -5.62 14.72 -2.63
C MET A 16 -6.46 13.45 -2.63
N TYR A 17 -7.46 13.36 -1.76
CA TYR A 17 -8.34 12.21 -1.67
C TYR A 17 -9.20 12.00 -2.94
N GLU A 18 -9.42 13.05 -3.74
CA GLU A 18 -10.16 12.93 -5.01
C GLU A 18 -9.45 12.01 -6.01
N ILE A 19 -8.12 11.89 -5.94
CA ILE A 19 -7.37 10.92 -6.75
C ILE A 19 -7.75 9.49 -6.35
N ILE A 20 -7.83 9.23 -5.04
CA ILE A 20 -8.20 7.88 -4.53
C ILE A 20 -9.61 7.52 -4.98
N LYS A 21 -10.57 8.45 -4.85
CA LYS A 21 -11.95 8.25 -5.31
C LYS A 21 -12.03 7.97 -6.81
N ALA A 22 -11.28 8.72 -7.62
CA ALA A 22 -11.27 8.51 -9.06
C ALA A 22 -10.72 7.12 -9.43
N MET A 23 -9.66 6.67 -8.76
CA MET A 23 -9.09 5.32 -8.95
C MET A 23 -10.07 4.23 -8.50
N GLU A 24 -10.73 4.41 -7.36
CA GLU A 24 -11.76 3.49 -6.85
C GLU A 24 -12.92 3.37 -7.82
N THR A 25 -13.44 4.49 -8.32
CA THR A 25 -14.53 4.52 -9.29
C THR A 25 -14.15 3.74 -10.55
N LEU A 26 -12.97 4.02 -11.11
CA LEU A 26 -12.49 3.32 -12.29
C LEU A 26 -12.31 1.82 -12.06
N ALA A 27 -11.78 1.43 -10.90
CA ALA A 27 -11.63 0.02 -10.54
C ALA A 27 -12.98 -0.71 -10.50
N ILE A 28 -13.99 -0.09 -9.88
CA ILE A 28 -15.36 -0.64 -9.81
C ILE A 28 -15.97 -0.74 -11.21
N GLU A 29 -15.83 0.27 -12.06
CA GLU A 29 -16.30 0.25 -13.45
C GLU A 29 -15.67 -0.88 -14.27
N LEU A 30 -14.42 -1.24 -13.96
CA LEU A 30 -13.70 -2.36 -14.57
C LEU A 30 -14.02 -3.72 -13.93
N GLY A 31 -14.95 -3.77 -12.98
CA GLY A 31 -15.39 -5.01 -12.34
C GLY A 31 -14.47 -5.49 -11.20
N VAL A 32 -13.58 -4.65 -10.69
CA VAL A 32 -12.73 -4.99 -9.56
C VAL A 32 -13.53 -5.00 -8.26
N GLY A 33 -13.46 -6.09 -7.51
CA GLY A 33 -14.00 -6.17 -6.15
C GLY A 33 -13.05 -5.51 -5.16
N ILE A 34 -13.52 -4.50 -4.45
CA ILE A 34 -12.74 -3.80 -3.41
C ILE A 34 -13.27 -4.19 -2.04
N HIS A 35 -12.41 -4.78 -1.22
CA HIS A 35 -12.74 -5.25 0.12
C HIS A 35 -11.84 -4.56 1.15
N THR A 36 -12.41 -3.66 1.95
CA THR A 36 -11.72 -3.01 3.06
C THR A 36 -11.92 -3.78 4.37
N ASN A 37 -11.05 -3.56 5.36
CA ASN A 37 -11.09 -4.26 6.64
C ASN A 37 -10.96 -5.79 6.54
N HIS A 38 -10.26 -6.25 5.50
CA HIS A 38 -9.93 -7.64 5.27
C HIS A 38 -8.41 -7.83 5.34
N PRO A 39 -7.83 -7.92 6.55
CA PRO A 39 -6.41 -8.20 6.68
C PRO A 39 -6.10 -9.56 6.06
N VAL A 40 -5.00 -9.63 5.32
CA VAL A 40 -4.48 -10.87 4.78
C VAL A 40 -3.62 -11.54 5.84
N ASP A 41 -3.94 -12.77 6.18
CA ASP A 41 -3.23 -13.54 7.21
C ASP A 41 -2.13 -14.43 6.59
N LYS A 42 -2.35 -14.91 5.35
CA LYS A 42 -1.41 -15.81 4.68
C LYS A 42 -1.59 -15.77 3.16
N ILE A 43 -0.48 -15.90 2.45
CA ILE A 43 -0.45 -16.21 1.01
C ILE A 43 -0.16 -17.70 0.87
N VAL A 44 -1.03 -18.42 0.17
CA VAL A 44 -0.94 -19.87 0.01
C VAL A 44 -0.19 -20.21 -1.27
N VAL A 45 0.86 -21.02 -1.12
CA VAL A 45 1.67 -21.52 -2.23
C VAL A 45 1.59 -23.05 -2.24
N ASP A 46 1.24 -23.64 -3.35
CA ASP A 46 1.25 -25.08 -3.58
C ASP A 46 2.06 -25.40 -4.83
N ASN A 47 2.97 -26.39 -4.71
CA ASN A 47 3.86 -26.80 -5.81
C ASN A 47 4.59 -25.61 -6.49
N GLY A 48 5.03 -24.62 -5.72
CA GLY A 48 5.76 -23.45 -6.20
C GLY A 48 4.89 -22.41 -6.93
N LYS A 49 3.58 -22.54 -6.87
CA LYS A 49 2.63 -21.57 -7.44
C LYS A 49 1.71 -21.01 -6.37
N VAL A 50 1.42 -19.73 -6.47
CA VAL A 50 0.39 -19.11 -5.63
C VAL A 50 -0.97 -19.69 -6.03
N THR A 51 -1.75 -20.10 -5.04
CA THR A 51 -3.12 -20.61 -5.23
C THR A 51 -4.17 -19.69 -4.63
N GLY A 52 -3.78 -18.77 -3.80
CA GLY A 52 -4.69 -17.82 -3.19
C GLY A 52 -4.15 -17.20 -1.91
N LEU A 53 -5.04 -16.58 -1.17
CA LEU A 53 -4.74 -15.97 0.12
C LEU A 53 -5.81 -16.29 1.17
N VAL A 54 -5.43 -16.21 2.44
CA VAL A 54 -6.33 -16.39 3.58
C VAL A 54 -6.56 -15.05 4.26
N THR A 55 -7.81 -14.73 4.53
CA THR A 55 -8.23 -13.58 5.33
C THR A 55 -9.30 -14.01 6.33
N LYS A 56 -9.15 -13.73 7.62
CA LYS A 56 -10.18 -14.00 8.64
C LYS A 56 -10.94 -15.33 8.45
N ASN A 57 -10.25 -16.42 8.19
CA ASN A 57 -10.81 -17.75 7.94
C ASN A 57 -11.51 -17.94 6.58
N MET A 58 -11.35 -17.04 5.65
CA MET A 58 -11.83 -17.18 4.28
C MET A 58 -10.65 -17.37 3.33
N PHE A 59 -10.71 -18.39 2.49
CA PHE A 59 -9.75 -18.59 1.40
C PHE A 59 -10.27 -17.89 0.14
N ILE A 60 -9.42 -17.09 -0.48
CA ILE A 60 -9.70 -16.42 -1.75
C ILE A 60 -8.73 -16.98 -2.78
N GLU A 61 -9.28 -17.71 -3.74
CA GLU A 61 -8.51 -18.29 -4.84
C GLU A 61 -7.96 -17.20 -5.75
N SER A 62 -6.68 -17.32 -6.13
CA SER A 62 -6.02 -16.36 -7.01
C SER A 62 -4.76 -16.97 -7.62
N ASP A 63 -4.55 -16.77 -8.90
CA ASP A 63 -3.34 -17.19 -9.61
C ASP A 63 -2.16 -16.25 -9.41
N ILE A 64 -2.41 -15.00 -9.05
CA ILE A 64 -1.40 -13.96 -8.85
C ILE A 64 -1.79 -13.11 -7.65
N VAL A 65 -0.83 -12.85 -6.78
CA VAL A 65 -0.96 -11.91 -5.67
C VAL A 65 0.05 -10.78 -5.82
N LEU A 66 -0.43 -9.55 -5.90
CA LEU A 66 0.39 -8.35 -5.88
C LEU A 66 0.29 -7.69 -4.50
N SER A 67 1.38 -7.68 -3.75
CA SER A 67 1.43 -7.02 -2.45
C SER A 67 1.87 -5.56 -2.57
N GLY A 68 1.07 -4.64 -2.05
CA GLY A 68 1.42 -3.23 -1.86
C GLY A 68 1.84 -2.92 -0.41
N ALA A 69 1.94 -3.93 0.45
CA ALA A 69 2.39 -3.78 1.82
C ALA A 69 3.93 -3.66 1.91
N ASP A 70 4.44 -3.35 3.10
CA ASP A 70 5.87 -3.38 3.38
C ASP A 70 6.49 -4.72 2.97
N TYR A 71 7.71 -4.68 2.41
CA TYR A 71 8.32 -5.88 1.84
C TYR A 71 8.58 -6.97 2.88
N HIS A 72 9.13 -6.60 4.05
CA HIS A 72 9.33 -7.55 5.14
C HIS A 72 8.00 -8.15 5.59
N HIS A 73 6.98 -7.32 5.81
CA HIS A 73 5.65 -7.79 6.15
C HIS A 73 5.09 -8.75 5.09
N SER A 74 5.23 -8.42 3.81
CA SER A 74 4.77 -9.28 2.71
C SER A 74 5.43 -10.66 2.72
N GLU A 75 6.73 -10.74 3.06
CA GLU A 75 7.40 -12.02 3.24
C GLU A 75 6.88 -12.81 4.44
N THR A 76 6.46 -12.14 5.53
CA THR A 76 5.90 -12.84 6.69
C THR A 76 4.57 -13.54 6.39
N LEU A 77 3.86 -13.13 5.34
CA LEU A 77 2.63 -13.79 4.87
C LEU A 77 2.88 -15.11 4.14
N LEU A 78 4.14 -15.41 3.80
CA LEU A 78 4.56 -16.65 3.16
C LEU A 78 5.13 -17.64 4.17
N ASP A 79 4.99 -18.94 3.90
CA ASP A 79 5.74 -19.95 4.61
C ASP A 79 7.24 -19.75 4.43
N ALA A 80 8.04 -20.10 5.43
CA ALA A 80 9.48 -19.79 5.48
C ALA A 80 10.26 -20.29 4.26
N GLU A 81 9.87 -21.41 3.68
CA GLU A 81 10.49 -22.03 2.50
C GLU A 81 10.26 -21.23 1.21
N HIS A 82 9.25 -20.34 1.19
CA HIS A 82 8.91 -19.50 0.04
C HIS A 82 9.40 -18.05 0.18
N ARG A 83 10.03 -17.72 1.29
CA ARG A 83 10.59 -16.38 1.53
C ARG A 83 11.91 -16.22 0.82
N GLN A 84 12.15 -15.05 0.24
CA GLN A 84 13.42 -14.71 -0.38
C GLN A 84 14.52 -14.45 0.65
N HIS A 85 14.16 -13.92 1.82
CA HIS A 85 15.08 -13.55 2.87
C HIS A 85 14.74 -14.21 4.20
N SER A 86 15.78 -14.59 4.97
CA SER A 86 15.63 -15.13 6.31
C SER A 86 15.34 -14.04 7.34
N GLU A 87 14.79 -14.40 8.50
CA GLU A 87 14.62 -13.48 9.62
C GLU A 87 15.98 -12.85 10.04
N ALA A 88 17.06 -13.63 10.06
CA ALA A 88 18.40 -13.13 10.37
C ALA A 88 18.92 -12.09 9.37
N TYR A 89 18.44 -12.10 8.13
CA TYR A 89 18.70 -11.04 7.17
C TYR A 89 17.97 -9.74 7.56
N TRP A 90 16.68 -9.85 7.90
CA TRP A 90 15.87 -8.70 8.29
C TRP A 90 16.32 -8.06 9.61
N GLU A 91 16.71 -8.85 10.61
CA GLU A 91 17.26 -8.36 11.88
C GLU A 91 18.51 -7.49 11.71
N LYS A 92 19.31 -7.73 10.66
CA LYS A 92 20.50 -6.97 10.36
C LYS A 92 20.25 -5.74 9.49
N LYS A 93 19.05 -5.59 8.94
CA LYS A 93 18.72 -4.46 8.06
C LYS A 93 18.45 -3.19 8.84
N VAL A 94 19.05 -2.11 8.37
CA VAL A 94 18.69 -0.77 8.82
C VAL A 94 17.54 -0.29 7.94
N PHE A 95 16.37 -0.16 8.54
CA PHE A 95 15.21 0.40 7.86
C PHE A 95 15.37 1.91 7.70
N ALA A 96 14.83 2.46 6.62
CA ALA A 96 14.74 3.89 6.45
C ALA A 96 13.92 4.52 7.58
N PRO A 97 14.25 5.74 8.03
CA PRO A 97 13.48 6.41 9.07
C PRO A 97 12.03 6.61 8.60
N SER A 98 11.08 6.34 9.49
CA SER A 98 9.68 6.66 9.28
C SER A 98 9.39 8.13 9.58
N SER A 99 8.27 8.64 9.06
CA SER A 99 7.82 10.00 9.30
C SER A 99 6.53 10.00 10.11
N LEU A 100 6.45 10.91 11.07
CA LEU A 100 5.20 11.22 11.74
C LEU A 100 4.63 12.51 11.14
N LEU A 101 3.48 12.41 10.49
CA LEU A 101 2.84 13.55 9.82
C LEU A 101 1.70 14.09 10.68
N PHE A 102 1.68 15.41 10.86
CA PHE A 102 0.60 16.12 11.51
C PHE A 102 -0.13 16.98 10.49
N TYR A 103 -1.44 16.79 10.38
CA TYR A 103 -2.31 17.66 9.62
C TYR A 103 -2.99 18.63 10.61
N ILE A 104 -2.57 19.91 10.58
CA ILE A 104 -3.03 20.90 11.53
C ILE A 104 -3.96 21.88 10.82
N GLY A 105 -5.25 21.85 11.19
CA GLY A 105 -6.23 22.87 10.81
C GLY A 105 -6.17 24.04 11.77
N LEU A 106 -6.16 25.27 11.25
CA LEU A 106 -6.19 26.49 12.04
C LEU A 106 -7.46 27.27 11.72
N ASP A 107 -8.08 27.83 12.74
CA ASP A 107 -9.26 28.70 12.64
C ASP A 107 -8.92 30.14 12.24
N LYS A 108 -7.61 30.44 12.07
CA LYS A 108 -7.12 31.78 11.75
C LYS A 108 -6.01 31.73 10.71
N LYS A 109 -5.91 32.81 9.94
CA LYS A 109 -4.82 33.01 8.99
C LYS A 109 -3.53 33.36 9.75
N LEU A 110 -2.47 32.60 9.54
CA LEU A 110 -1.17 32.91 10.11
C LEU A 110 -0.57 34.16 9.41
N LYS A 111 -0.05 35.09 10.21
CA LYS A 111 0.72 36.23 9.70
C LYS A 111 2.07 35.71 9.22
N ASN A 112 2.55 36.22 8.09
CA ASN A 112 3.85 35.87 7.52
C ASN A 112 4.00 34.50 6.86
N THR A 113 2.94 33.78 6.53
CA THR A 113 3.02 32.63 5.63
C THR A 113 3.09 33.14 4.19
N ARG A 114 4.22 32.87 3.48
CA ARG A 114 4.29 33.07 2.04
C ARG A 114 3.46 31.98 1.34
N ARG A 115 2.71 32.36 0.32
CA ARG A 115 2.02 31.45 -0.59
C ARG A 115 3.01 30.82 -1.53
#